data_af56e21a2a819438e0b58202a2a09890
#
_entry.id   af56e21a2a819438e0b58202a2a09890
#
_cell.length_a   1.000
_cell.length_b   1.000
_cell.length_c   1.000
_cell.angle_alpha   90.00
_cell.angle_beta   90.00
_cell.angle_gamma   90.00
#
_symmetry.space_group_name_H-M   'P 1'
#
loop_
_entity.id
_entity.type
_entity.pdbx_description
1 polymer ?
#
loop_
_entity_poly.entity_id
_entity_poly.type
_entity_poly.pdbx_seq_one_letter_code
_entity_poly.pdbx_strand_id
1 'polypeptide(L)'
;MRIAYCIHSLHLFGGIERVLSIKANYLADVYGYDIHIITADLKGRAPHFALSDKIKLHDVGVSEKFMLHVYGRRLNRILCEIRPDICVSVGGRDIFCLPSCTDGSIKVSEFHFSHEKYAVKYGGSFFGNLYARFRIGQIEKVAAKLDKFIVLTKSDKKDWEPFVPNVTSIYNPLTFKSEEVAALDNEKCIAIGRLESQKNFRDLVAAWKYVAEEYPDWVVEIYGNGSQKESLQKQITSLGLDCQVRLMGSSSDIRSKMLDSSCLVMSSAYEGFPMVLLEAVETGLPMVSYDCPKGPAEIIIDGKSGYLVKPGDVKGLARR
;
A
#
# COMPACT_ATOMS: atom_id res chain seq x y z
N MET A 1 21.06 -16.76 -8.10
CA MET A 1 19.59 -16.95 -8.12
C MET A 1 18.99 -15.90 -9.04
N ARG A 2 18.09 -16.31 -9.93
CA ARG A 2 17.39 -15.43 -10.87
C ARG A 2 15.94 -15.28 -10.44
N ILE A 3 15.46 -14.04 -10.28
CA ILE A 3 14.10 -13.75 -9.83
C ILE A 3 13.41 -12.85 -10.84
N ALA A 4 12.18 -13.21 -11.23
CA ALA A 4 11.32 -12.39 -12.07
C ALA A 4 10.14 -11.85 -11.25
N TYR A 5 10.00 -10.53 -11.17
CA TYR A 5 8.85 -9.87 -10.56
C TYR A 5 7.87 -9.42 -11.64
N CYS A 6 6.59 -9.74 -11.46
CA CYS A 6 5.51 -9.30 -12.34
C CYS A 6 4.72 -8.19 -11.64
N ILE A 7 4.64 -7.03 -12.27
CA ILE A 7 3.90 -5.85 -11.76
C ILE A 7 3.11 -5.19 -12.91
N HIS A 8 2.01 -4.52 -12.58
CA HIS A 8 1.21 -3.85 -13.60
C HIS A 8 1.97 -2.71 -14.29
N SER A 9 2.61 -1.85 -13.53
CA SER A 9 3.40 -0.71 -14.04
C SER A 9 4.44 -0.26 -13.01
N LEU A 10 5.46 0.49 -13.43
CA LEU A 10 6.50 1.05 -12.57
C LEU A 10 6.52 2.59 -12.55
N HIS A 11 5.73 3.24 -13.40
CA HIS A 11 5.72 4.70 -13.54
C HIS A 11 4.76 5.40 -12.56
N LEU A 12 4.00 4.64 -11.75
CA LEU A 12 3.07 5.20 -10.78
C LEU A 12 3.77 5.52 -9.46
N PHE A 13 3.30 6.57 -8.80
CA PHE A 13 3.70 6.90 -7.43
C PHE A 13 2.84 6.09 -6.45
N GLY A 14 3.20 4.82 -6.23
CA GLY A 14 2.47 3.90 -5.37
C GLY A 14 3.36 3.18 -4.36
N GLY A 15 2.76 2.70 -3.26
CA GLY A 15 3.48 1.95 -2.23
C GLY A 15 4.03 0.62 -2.73
N ILE A 16 3.33 -0.03 -3.66
CA ILE A 16 3.75 -1.32 -4.23
C ILE A 16 5.00 -1.13 -5.10
N GLU A 17 4.98 -0.12 -5.97
CA GLU A 17 6.10 0.23 -6.83
C GLU A 17 7.34 0.60 -6.00
N ARG A 18 7.15 1.39 -4.92
CA ARG A 18 8.22 1.76 -4.00
C ARG A 18 8.82 0.55 -3.27
N VAL A 19 7.99 -0.31 -2.72
CA VAL A 19 8.42 -1.54 -2.02
C VAL A 19 9.17 -2.47 -2.98
N LEU A 20 8.65 -2.67 -4.20
CA LEU A 20 9.31 -3.50 -5.20
C LEU A 20 10.67 -2.93 -5.56
N SER A 21 10.80 -1.61 -5.81
CA SER A 21 12.08 -0.99 -6.15
C SER A 21 13.12 -1.17 -5.05
N ILE A 22 12.74 -0.97 -3.78
CA ILE A 22 13.63 -1.17 -2.63
C ILE A 22 14.12 -2.62 -2.57
N LYS A 23 13.20 -3.59 -2.65
CA LYS A 23 13.54 -5.02 -2.61
C LYS A 23 14.42 -5.43 -3.78
N ALA A 24 14.03 -5.05 -4.99
CA ALA A 24 14.73 -5.43 -6.20
C ALA A 24 16.16 -4.88 -6.22
N ASN A 25 16.34 -3.61 -5.85
CA ASN A 25 17.66 -2.99 -5.72
C ASN A 25 18.52 -3.72 -4.67
N TYR A 26 17.96 -3.98 -3.48
CA TYR A 26 18.68 -4.67 -2.42
C TYR A 26 19.13 -6.08 -2.83
N LEU A 27 18.25 -6.84 -3.47
CA LEU A 27 18.56 -8.18 -3.95
C LEU A 27 19.61 -8.17 -5.08
N ALA A 28 19.55 -7.18 -5.97
CA ALA A 28 20.52 -7.04 -7.06
C ALA A 28 21.88 -6.54 -6.56
N ASP A 29 21.91 -5.54 -5.69
CA ASP A 29 23.14 -4.84 -5.30
C ASP A 29 23.88 -5.52 -4.16
N VAL A 30 23.15 -6.04 -3.16
CA VAL A 30 23.73 -6.66 -1.97
C VAL A 30 23.92 -8.16 -2.12
N TYR A 31 22.91 -8.87 -2.65
CA TYR A 31 22.99 -10.31 -2.84
C TYR A 31 23.51 -10.74 -4.22
N GLY A 32 23.62 -9.80 -5.17
CA GLY A 32 24.08 -10.10 -6.54
C GLY A 32 23.13 -11.01 -7.33
N TYR A 33 21.82 -10.97 -6.99
CA TYR A 33 20.83 -11.77 -7.71
C TYR A 33 20.53 -11.16 -9.08
N ASP A 34 20.25 -12.02 -10.06
CA ASP A 34 19.83 -11.62 -11.41
C ASP A 34 18.34 -11.29 -11.38
N ILE A 35 18.03 -9.99 -11.26
CA ILE A 35 16.66 -9.48 -11.08
C ILE A 35 16.07 -9.02 -12.40
N HIS A 36 14.89 -9.56 -12.71
CA HIS A 36 14.08 -9.16 -13.85
C HIS A 36 12.75 -8.59 -13.36
N ILE A 37 12.30 -7.46 -13.89
CA ILE A 37 10.97 -6.92 -13.62
C ILE A 37 10.18 -6.91 -14.93
N ILE A 38 9.02 -7.55 -14.92
CA ILE A 38 8.12 -7.71 -16.06
C ILE A 38 6.90 -6.85 -15.80
N THR A 39 6.71 -5.81 -16.64
CA THR A 39 5.54 -4.93 -16.56
C THR A 39 4.46 -5.37 -17.54
N ALA A 40 3.22 -5.04 -17.23
CA ALA A 40 2.11 -5.29 -18.15
C ALA A 40 2.15 -4.36 -19.37
N ASP A 41 2.51 -3.10 -19.15
CA ASP A 41 2.55 -2.06 -20.17
C ASP A 41 3.38 -0.86 -19.70
N LEU A 42 4.65 -0.86 -20.04
CA LEU A 42 5.58 0.23 -19.68
C LEU A 42 5.37 1.46 -20.57
N LYS A 43 4.98 1.27 -21.84
CA LYS A 43 4.76 2.35 -22.85
C LYS A 43 5.94 3.31 -22.99
N GLY A 44 7.16 2.83 -22.85
CA GLY A 44 8.36 3.66 -22.94
C GLY A 44 8.54 4.66 -21.78
N ARG A 45 7.72 4.56 -20.71
CA ARG A 45 7.84 5.43 -19.53
C ARG A 45 8.90 4.90 -18.57
N ALA A 46 9.69 5.82 -18.00
CA ALA A 46 10.67 5.44 -16.97
C ALA A 46 9.97 5.02 -15.67
N PRO A 47 10.58 4.11 -14.90
CA PRO A 47 10.17 3.84 -13.53
C PRO A 47 10.14 5.11 -12.69
N HIS A 48 9.13 5.26 -11.82
CA HIS A 48 9.04 6.44 -10.93
C HIS A 48 10.12 6.41 -9.85
N PHE A 49 10.39 5.24 -9.27
CA PHE A 49 11.46 5.03 -8.30
C PHE A 49 12.71 4.51 -9.00
N ALA A 50 13.86 5.00 -8.59
CA ALA A 50 15.14 4.58 -9.16
C ALA A 50 15.36 3.07 -8.99
N LEU A 51 15.83 2.45 -10.05
CA LEU A 51 16.24 1.03 -10.08
C LEU A 51 17.74 0.94 -10.32
N SER A 52 18.36 -0.08 -9.75
CA SER A 52 19.75 -0.42 -10.03
C SER A 52 19.94 -0.78 -11.51
N ASP A 53 21.06 -0.36 -12.09
CA ASP A 53 21.41 -0.66 -13.48
C ASP A 53 21.58 -2.16 -13.76
N LYS A 54 21.68 -2.98 -12.71
CA LYS A 54 21.74 -4.44 -12.80
C LYS A 54 20.37 -5.08 -13.08
N ILE A 55 19.28 -4.34 -12.88
CA ILE A 55 17.90 -4.85 -13.04
C ILE A 55 17.48 -4.77 -14.51
N LYS A 56 16.96 -5.88 -15.01
CA LYS A 56 16.49 -6.00 -16.39
C LYS A 56 14.98 -5.80 -16.46
N LEU A 57 14.54 -4.87 -17.30
CA LEU A 57 13.13 -4.56 -17.52
C LEU A 57 12.58 -5.27 -18.75
N HIS A 58 11.39 -5.81 -18.62
CA HIS A 58 10.64 -6.45 -19.72
C HIS A 58 9.21 -5.89 -19.75
N ASP A 59 8.63 -5.87 -20.96
CA ASP A 59 7.27 -5.38 -21.16
C ASP A 59 6.43 -6.43 -21.90
N VAL A 60 5.30 -6.80 -21.31
CA VAL A 60 4.33 -7.70 -21.94
C VAL A 60 3.60 -6.97 -23.09
N GLY A 61 3.48 -5.64 -23.01
CA GLY A 61 2.83 -4.80 -24.01
C GLY A 61 1.33 -5.03 -24.11
N VAL A 62 0.66 -5.34 -23.00
CA VAL A 62 -0.80 -5.56 -22.92
C VAL A 62 -1.34 -4.87 -21.67
N SER A 63 -2.00 -3.73 -21.84
CA SER A 63 -2.60 -2.95 -20.74
C SER A 63 -4.05 -3.33 -20.44
N GLU A 64 -4.80 -3.75 -21.46
CA GLU A 64 -6.24 -4.00 -21.40
C GLU A 64 -6.56 -5.23 -20.54
N LYS A 65 -7.42 -5.03 -19.52
CA LYS A 65 -7.79 -6.06 -18.53
C LYS A 65 -8.54 -7.25 -19.17
N PHE A 66 -9.30 -7.03 -20.23
CA PHE A 66 -10.04 -8.09 -20.92
C PHE A 66 -9.15 -8.99 -21.79
N MET A 67 -7.90 -8.60 -22.07
CA MET A 67 -6.94 -9.40 -22.85
C MET A 67 -6.09 -10.34 -21.98
N LEU A 68 -6.65 -10.90 -20.90
CA LEU A 68 -5.93 -11.75 -19.96
C LEU A 68 -5.25 -12.95 -20.62
N HIS A 69 -5.90 -13.57 -21.61
CA HIS A 69 -5.34 -14.71 -22.34
C HIS A 69 -4.12 -14.32 -23.20
N VAL A 70 -4.16 -13.17 -23.88
CA VAL A 70 -3.02 -12.65 -24.64
C VAL A 70 -1.87 -12.29 -23.70
N TYR A 71 -2.20 -11.63 -22.58
CA TYR A 71 -1.24 -11.30 -21.53
C TYR A 71 -0.55 -12.57 -21.02
N GLY A 72 -1.30 -13.60 -20.64
CA GLY A 72 -0.75 -14.85 -20.11
C GLY A 72 0.18 -15.57 -21.08
N ARG A 73 -0.19 -15.62 -22.40
CA ARG A 73 0.69 -16.22 -23.44
C ARG A 73 1.99 -15.45 -23.61
N ARG A 74 1.95 -14.11 -23.61
CA ARG A 74 3.16 -13.28 -23.75
C ARG A 74 4.02 -13.36 -22.49
N LEU A 75 3.40 -13.32 -21.31
CA LEU A 75 4.09 -13.49 -20.04
C LEU A 75 4.82 -14.83 -19.99
N ASN A 76 4.14 -15.92 -20.35
CA ASN A 76 4.77 -17.25 -20.38
C ASN A 76 5.97 -17.31 -21.34
N ARG A 77 5.89 -16.67 -22.52
CA ARG A 77 7.03 -16.59 -23.46
C ARG A 77 8.22 -15.89 -22.82
N ILE A 78 8.01 -14.72 -22.20
CA ILE A 78 9.06 -13.96 -21.53
C ILE A 78 9.69 -14.78 -20.39
N LEU A 79 8.86 -15.46 -19.59
CA LEU A 79 9.34 -16.31 -18.49
C LEU A 79 10.18 -17.51 -19.03
N CYS A 80 9.74 -18.16 -20.11
CA CYS A 80 10.50 -19.25 -20.75
C CYS A 80 11.85 -18.77 -21.34
N GLU A 81 11.94 -17.52 -21.79
CA GLU A 81 13.21 -16.90 -22.25
C GLU A 81 14.12 -16.57 -21.08
N ILE A 82 13.59 -15.98 -20.00
CA ILE A 82 14.34 -15.60 -18.79
C ILE A 82 14.78 -16.84 -18.01
N ARG A 83 13.93 -17.86 -17.89
CA ARG A 83 14.11 -19.06 -17.04
C ARG A 83 14.46 -18.67 -15.60
N PRO A 84 13.58 -17.95 -14.88
CA PRO A 84 13.84 -17.59 -13.51
C PRO A 84 13.77 -18.81 -12.59
N ASP A 85 14.49 -18.78 -11.47
CA ASP A 85 14.33 -19.76 -10.38
C ASP A 85 13.00 -19.52 -9.67
N ILE A 86 12.62 -18.24 -9.49
CA ILE A 86 11.40 -17.80 -8.81
C ILE A 86 10.71 -16.73 -9.64
N CYS A 87 9.40 -16.87 -9.84
CA CYS A 87 8.55 -15.84 -10.43
C CYS A 87 7.55 -15.32 -9.39
N VAL A 88 7.56 -14.02 -9.15
CA VAL A 88 6.76 -13.35 -8.10
C VAL A 88 5.74 -12.40 -8.74
N SER A 89 4.45 -12.68 -8.54
CA SER A 89 3.37 -11.73 -8.82
C SER A 89 3.24 -10.74 -7.66
N VAL A 90 3.23 -9.43 -7.96
CA VAL A 90 3.06 -8.39 -6.93
C VAL A 90 1.60 -7.94 -6.87
N GLY A 91 0.67 -8.88 -6.85
CA GLY A 91 -0.77 -8.65 -6.65
C GLY A 91 -1.53 -8.07 -7.84
N GLY A 92 -0.98 -8.16 -9.05
CA GLY A 92 -1.63 -7.75 -10.29
C GLY A 92 -2.52 -8.84 -10.92
N ARG A 93 -2.86 -8.66 -12.21
CA ARG A 93 -3.60 -9.68 -12.99
C ARG A 93 -2.77 -10.91 -13.34
N ASP A 94 -1.47 -10.77 -13.26
CA ASP A 94 -0.46 -11.80 -13.47
C ASP A 94 -0.68 -13.01 -12.55
N ILE A 95 -1.20 -12.81 -11.33
CA ILE A 95 -1.56 -13.90 -10.42
C ILE A 95 -2.47 -14.95 -11.09
N PHE A 96 -3.41 -14.51 -11.96
CA PHE A 96 -4.34 -15.41 -12.65
C PHE A 96 -3.69 -16.21 -13.79
N CYS A 97 -2.53 -15.77 -14.27
CA CYS A 97 -1.80 -16.39 -15.37
C CYS A 97 -0.66 -17.30 -14.87
N LEU A 98 -0.03 -16.96 -13.74
CA LEU A 98 1.16 -17.67 -13.26
C LEU A 98 0.99 -19.18 -13.10
N PRO A 99 -0.13 -19.73 -12.57
CA PRO A 99 -0.29 -21.18 -12.45
C PRO A 99 -0.27 -21.94 -13.77
N SER A 100 -0.49 -21.24 -14.89
CA SER A 100 -0.50 -21.81 -16.24
C SER A 100 0.81 -21.60 -16.99
N CYS A 101 1.79 -20.91 -16.41
CA CYS A 101 3.11 -20.70 -17.01
C CYS A 101 3.97 -21.95 -16.87
N THR A 102 4.69 -22.29 -17.96
CA THR A 102 5.42 -23.56 -18.12
C THR A 102 6.94 -23.41 -18.09
N ASP A 103 7.42 -22.26 -17.58
CA ASP A 103 8.84 -21.88 -17.50
C ASP A 103 9.63 -22.67 -16.42
N GLY A 104 8.96 -23.45 -15.58
CA GLY A 104 9.57 -24.29 -14.54
C GLY A 104 9.96 -23.57 -13.24
N SER A 105 9.74 -22.25 -13.13
CA SER A 105 10.06 -21.52 -11.90
C SER A 105 9.06 -21.78 -10.77
N ILE A 106 9.51 -21.57 -9.53
CA ILE A 106 8.64 -21.50 -8.35
C ILE A 106 7.71 -20.29 -8.49
N LYS A 107 6.39 -20.50 -8.36
CA LYS A 107 5.37 -19.47 -8.50
C LYS A 107 4.97 -18.91 -7.15
N VAL A 108 5.25 -17.63 -6.95
CA VAL A 108 4.97 -16.90 -5.71
C VAL A 108 4.03 -15.73 -6.02
N SER A 109 3.14 -15.40 -5.10
CA SER A 109 2.45 -14.10 -5.15
C SER A 109 2.60 -13.38 -3.84
N GLU A 110 2.88 -12.08 -3.91
CA GLU A 110 2.82 -11.13 -2.81
C GLU A 110 1.51 -10.33 -2.93
N PHE A 111 0.64 -10.47 -1.96
CA PHE A 111 -0.65 -9.80 -1.96
C PHE A 111 -0.60 -8.57 -1.04
N HIS A 112 -0.54 -7.39 -1.66
CA HIS A 112 -0.35 -6.12 -0.95
C HIS A 112 -1.65 -5.49 -0.42
N PHE A 113 -2.71 -6.28 -0.29
CA PHE A 113 -4.01 -5.83 0.22
C PHE A 113 -4.50 -6.81 1.29
N SER A 114 -5.49 -6.40 2.09
CA SER A 114 -6.15 -7.31 3.03
C SER A 114 -7.14 -8.26 2.34
N HIS A 115 -7.39 -9.42 2.92
CA HIS A 115 -8.46 -10.34 2.52
C HIS A 115 -9.83 -9.63 2.49
N GLU A 116 -10.06 -8.73 3.42
CA GLU A 116 -11.31 -7.97 3.57
C GLU A 116 -11.48 -6.81 2.56
N LYS A 117 -10.47 -6.52 1.72
CA LYS A 117 -10.48 -5.40 0.77
C LYS A 117 -11.78 -5.24 0.00
N TYR A 118 -12.31 -6.34 -0.52
CA TYR A 118 -13.52 -6.31 -1.34
C TYR A 118 -14.77 -6.14 -0.49
N ALA A 119 -14.80 -6.73 0.70
CA ALA A 119 -15.90 -6.58 1.65
C ALA A 119 -16.02 -5.12 2.12
N VAL A 120 -14.91 -4.48 2.48
CA VAL A 120 -14.89 -3.06 2.87
C VAL A 120 -15.26 -2.16 1.68
N LYS A 121 -14.74 -2.47 0.48
CA LYS A 121 -14.94 -1.59 -0.70
C LYS A 121 -16.36 -1.66 -1.28
N TYR A 122 -16.98 -2.83 -1.30
CA TYR A 122 -18.24 -3.10 -2.00
C TYR A 122 -19.37 -3.57 -1.08
N GLY A 123 -19.07 -3.80 0.21
CA GLY A 123 -20.05 -4.19 1.22
C GLY A 123 -21.13 -3.11 1.46
N GLY A 124 -22.08 -3.44 2.36
CA GLY A 124 -23.17 -2.54 2.70
C GLY A 124 -24.47 -2.77 1.88
N SER A 125 -24.41 -3.61 0.83
CA SER A 125 -25.60 -4.09 0.11
C SER A 125 -25.50 -5.59 -0.16
N PHE A 126 -26.63 -6.26 -0.38
CA PHE A 126 -26.68 -7.69 -0.69
C PHE A 126 -25.84 -8.03 -1.94
N PHE A 127 -26.03 -7.29 -3.03
CA PHE A 127 -25.29 -7.51 -4.29
C PHE A 127 -23.82 -7.15 -4.15
N GLY A 128 -23.47 -6.11 -3.39
CA GLY A 128 -22.08 -5.74 -3.10
C GLY A 128 -21.35 -6.82 -2.32
N ASN A 129 -22.00 -7.39 -1.30
CA ASN A 129 -21.43 -8.51 -0.53
C ASN A 129 -21.23 -9.77 -1.38
N LEU A 130 -22.18 -10.10 -2.25
CA LEU A 130 -22.07 -11.23 -3.16
C LEU A 130 -20.91 -11.04 -4.15
N TYR A 131 -20.78 -9.83 -4.71
CA TYR A 131 -19.66 -9.48 -5.59
C TYR A 131 -18.32 -9.55 -4.86
N ALA A 132 -18.23 -9.02 -3.64
CA ALA A 132 -17.03 -9.09 -2.82
C ALA A 132 -16.59 -10.54 -2.56
N ARG A 133 -17.52 -11.42 -2.16
CA ARG A 133 -17.25 -12.86 -1.97
C ARG A 133 -16.80 -13.54 -3.28
N PHE A 134 -17.43 -13.24 -4.38
CA PHE A 134 -17.03 -13.77 -5.68
C PHE A 134 -15.58 -13.35 -6.03
N ARG A 135 -15.24 -12.07 -5.83
CA ARG A 135 -13.92 -11.53 -6.16
C ARG A 135 -12.81 -12.13 -5.29
N ILE A 136 -13.03 -12.23 -3.97
CA ILE A 136 -12.05 -12.82 -3.08
C ILE A 136 -11.89 -14.32 -3.35
N GLY A 137 -12.99 -15.05 -3.56
CA GLY A 137 -12.96 -16.48 -3.89
C GLY A 137 -12.24 -16.81 -5.20
N GLN A 138 -12.21 -15.87 -6.18
CA GLN A 138 -11.37 -16.04 -7.37
C GLN A 138 -9.87 -16.00 -7.01
N ILE A 139 -9.47 -15.10 -6.11
CA ILE A 139 -8.07 -14.99 -5.68
C ILE A 139 -7.68 -16.19 -4.83
N GLU A 140 -8.52 -16.61 -3.89
CA GLU A 140 -8.30 -17.80 -3.04
C GLU A 140 -8.01 -19.04 -3.89
N LYS A 141 -8.88 -19.31 -4.90
CA LYS A 141 -8.72 -20.44 -5.82
C LYS A 141 -7.42 -20.43 -6.62
N VAL A 142 -6.94 -19.26 -6.96
CA VAL A 142 -5.70 -19.11 -7.72
C VAL A 142 -4.49 -19.15 -6.79
N ALA A 143 -4.55 -18.48 -5.66
CA ALA A 143 -3.50 -18.47 -4.65
C ALA A 143 -3.18 -19.89 -4.12
N ALA A 144 -4.21 -20.72 -3.95
CA ALA A 144 -4.05 -22.12 -3.56
C ALA A 144 -3.28 -22.99 -4.58
N LYS A 145 -3.14 -22.54 -5.85
CA LYS A 145 -2.39 -23.23 -6.91
C LYS A 145 -0.93 -22.79 -7.03
N LEU A 146 -0.55 -21.74 -6.32
CA LEU A 146 0.83 -21.23 -6.32
C LEU A 146 1.68 -22.05 -5.34
N ASP A 147 3.00 -22.04 -5.52
CA ASP A 147 3.92 -22.69 -4.57
C ASP A 147 3.96 -21.93 -3.24
N LYS A 148 3.81 -20.59 -3.28
CA LYS A 148 3.77 -19.75 -2.08
C LYS A 148 2.86 -18.54 -2.28
N PHE A 149 2.09 -18.22 -1.26
CA PHE A 149 1.30 -16.99 -1.19
C PHE A 149 1.75 -16.16 0.01
N ILE A 150 2.20 -14.94 -0.24
CA ILE A 150 2.75 -14.03 0.77
C ILE A 150 1.75 -12.92 1.02
N VAL A 151 1.41 -12.72 2.28
CA VAL A 151 0.61 -11.60 2.77
C VAL A 151 1.44 -10.74 3.71
N LEU A 152 1.01 -9.52 4.01
CA LEU A 152 1.85 -8.53 4.66
C LEU A 152 1.71 -8.50 6.19
N THR A 153 0.76 -9.24 6.77
CA THR A 153 0.50 -9.24 8.21
C THR A 153 0.20 -10.64 8.74
N LYS A 154 0.46 -10.87 10.01
CA LYS A 154 0.10 -12.12 10.69
C LYS A 154 -1.42 -12.28 10.82
N SER A 155 -2.11 -11.16 11.03
CA SER A 155 -3.57 -11.15 11.11
C SER A 155 -4.22 -11.47 9.76
N ASP A 156 -3.68 -10.95 8.65
CA ASP A 156 -4.18 -11.29 7.31
C ASP A 156 -3.88 -12.76 6.96
N LYS A 157 -2.70 -13.28 7.35
CA LYS A 157 -2.36 -14.68 7.17
C LYS A 157 -3.43 -15.60 7.76
N LYS A 158 -3.94 -15.32 8.96
CA LYS A 158 -5.00 -16.12 9.60
C LYS A 158 -6.30 -16.16 8.78
N ASP A 159 -6.63 -15.08 8.08
CA ASP A 159 -7.83 -15.03 7.25
C ASP A 159 -7.68 -15.85 5.96
N TRP A 160 -6.45 -15.94 5.43
CA TRP A 160 -6.14 -16.72 4.23
C TRP A 160 -5.92 -18.20 4.49
N GLU A 161 -5.42 -18.60 5.68
CA GLU A 161 -5.09 -19.99 6.02
C GLU A 161 -6.21 -21.00 5.73
N PRO A 162 -7.52 -20.70 5.95
CA PRO A 162 -8.58 -21.64 5.64
C PRO A 162 -8.73 -21.96 4.14
N PHE A 163 -8.24 -21.09 3.26
CA PHE A 163 -8.43 -21.19 1.81
C PHE A 163 -7.13 -21.46 1.06
N VAL A 164 -6.00 -21.05 1.62
CA VAL A 164 -4.68 -21.05 0.97
C VAL A 164 -3.65 -21.66 1.92
N PRO A 165 -3.43 -23.00 1.86
CA PRO A 165 -2.59 -23.72 2.82
C PRO A 165 -1.10 -23.34 2.77
N ASN A 166 -0.64 -22.77 1.65
CA ASN A 166 0.74 -22.34 1.40
C ASN A 166 0.97 -20.84 1.73
N VAL A 167 0.06 -20.20 2.48
CA VAL A 167 0.19 -18.80 2.87
C VAL A 167 1.27 -18.58 3.92
N THR A 168 2.01 -17.49 3.79
CA THR A 168 2.96 -17.01 4.81
C THR A 168 2.86 -15.49 4.93
N SER A 169 3.31 -14.93 6.06
CA SER A 169 3.37 -13.48 6.23
C SER A 169 4.81 -12.98 6.19
N ILE A 170 5.05 -11.94 5.40
CA ILE A 170 6.32 -11.21 5.33
C ILE A 170 6.00 -9.73 5.29
N TYR A 171 6.48 -8.97 6.28
CA TYR A 171 6.28 -7.52 6.34
C TYR A 171 7.00 -6.81 5.20
N ASN A 172 6.46 -5.68 4.77
CA ASN A 172 7.16 -4.80 3.85
C ASN A 172 8.44 -4.21 4.50
N PRO A 173 9.49 -3.95 3.72
CA PRO A 173 10.67 -3.29 4.23
C PRO A 173 10.38 -1.82 4.56
N LEU A 174 11.19 -1.25 5.43
CA LEU A 174 11.22 0.19 5.67
C LEU A 174 11.65 0.94 4.39
N THR A 175 11.07 2.10 4.13
CA THR A 175 11.31 2.84 2.87
C THR A 175 12.52 3.76 2.92
N PHE A 176 12.94 4.16 4.11
CA PHE A 176 14.15 4.94 4.37
C PHE A 176 14.65 4.67 5.79
N LYS A 177 15.89 5.01 6.06
CA LYS A 177 16.45 5.12 7.41
C LYS A 177 16.57 6.58 7.79
N SER A 178 16.32 6.88 9.06
CA SER A 178 16.51 8.21 9.64
C SER A 178 17.50 8.14 10.81
N GLU A 179 18.51 9.00 10.79
CA GLU A 179 19.40 9.20 11.91
C GLU A 179 18.83 10.23 12.90
N GLU A 180 17.82 10.97 12.46
CA GLU A 180 17.14 12.00 13.23
C GLU A 180 15.75 11.52 13.64
N VAL A 181 15.28 12.02 14.77
CA VAL A 181 13.91 11.83 15.26
C VAL A 181 13.17 13.16 15.31
N ALA A 182 11.85 13.13 15.19
CA ALA A 182 11.01 14.31 15.25
C ALA A 182 11.15 15.00 16.64
N ALA A 183 11.33 16.31 16.62
CA ALA A 183 11.49 17.09 17.86
C ALA A 183 10.20 17.19 18.68
N LEU A 184 9.04 17.00 18.06
CA LEU A 184 7.69 17.04 18.65
C LEU A 184 7.34 18.39 19.29
N ASP A 185 7.94 19.47 18.83
CA ASP A 185 7.78 20.83 19.35
C ASP A 185 6.91 21.75 18.45
N ASN A 186 6.42 21.21 17.32
CA ASN A 186 5.56 21.93 16.39
C ASN A 186 4.08 21.58 16.64
N GLU A 187 3.21 22.57 16.60
CA GLU A 187 1.75 22.39 16.67
C GLU A 187 1.18 21.88 15.33
N LYS A 188 1.77 20.78 14.84
CA LYS A 188 1.47 20.25 13.53
C LYS A 188 1.36 18.74 13.53
N CYS A 189 0.25 18.26 12.96
CA CYS A 189 0.05 16.87 12.58
C CYS A 189 0.28 16.67 11.09
N ILE A 190 0.68 15.48 10.71
CA ILE A 190 0.83 15.07 9.31
C ILE A 190 -0.09 13.90 8.99
N ALA A 191 -0.70 13.91 7.81
CA ALA A 191 -1.40 12.77 7.25
C ALA A 191 -0.94 12.54 5.80
N ILE A 192 -0.72 11.28 5.43
CA ILE A 192 -0.06 10.96 4.16
C ILE A 192 -0.83 9.85 3.43
N GLY A 193 -1.16 10.10 2.16
CA GLY A 193 -1.78 9.09 1.33
C GLY A 193 -2.51 9.64 0.13
N ARG A 194 -2.92 8.75 -0.78
CA ARG A 194 -3.74 9.15 -1.93
C ARG A 194 -5.08 9.72 -1.45
N LEU A 195 -5.52 10.83 -2.02
CA LEU A 195 -6.82 11.43 -1.71
C LEU A 195 -7.96 10.61 -2.36
N GLU A 196 -8.13 9.40 -1.85
CA GLU A 196 -9.09 8.39 -2.31
C GLU A 196 -9.91 7.85 -1.13
N SER A 197 -11.08 7.25 -1.42
CA SER A 197 -11.99 6.71 -0.41
C SER A 197 -11.33 5.72 0.57
N GLN A 198 -10.28 5.02 0.13
CA GLN A 198 -9.51 4.11 0.99
C GLN A 198 -8.88 4.84 2.18
N LYS A 199 -8.29 6.03 1.95
CA LYS A 199 -7.60 6.80 2.99
C LYS A 199 -8.55 7.59 3.90
N ASN A 200 -9.81 7.74 3.47
CA ASN A 200 -10.91 8.31 4.24
C ASN A 200 -10.57 9.64 4.96
N PHE A 201 -9.88 10.54 4.26
CA PHE A 201 -9.54 11.86 4.81
C PHE A 201 -10.77 12.71 5.17
N ARG A 202 -11.97 12.31 4.71
CA ARG A 202 -13.22 12.96 5.12
C ARG A 202 -13.46 12.87 6.63
N ASP A 203 -13.16 11.72 7.24
CA ASP A 203 -13.26 11.53 8.68
C ASP A 203 -12.19 12.33 9.42
N LEU A 204 -10.96 12.41 8.88
CA LEU A 204 -9.91 13.25 9.45
C LEU A 204 -10.32 14.71 9.47
N VAL A 205 -10.83 15.25 8.35
CA VAL A 205 -11.34 16.64 8.27
C VAL A 205 -12.48 16.86 9.25
N ALA A 206 -13.39 15.89 9.37
CA ALA A 206 -14.48 15.97 10.34
C ALA A 206 -14.00 15.93 11.80
N ALA A 207 -12.97 15.13 12.10
CA ALA A 207 -12.33 15.06 13.41
C ALA A 207 -11.63 16.38 13.75
N TRP A 208 -10.99 17.00 12.76
CA TRP A 208 -10.23 18.24 12.95
C TRP A 208 -11.10 19.41 13.41
N LYS A 209 -12.40 19.39 13.10
CA LYS A 209 -13.36 20.37 13.64
C LYS A 209 -13.32 20.42 15.18
N TYR A 210 -13.26 19.26 15.84
CA TYR A 210 -13.20 19.20 17.30
C TYR A 210 -11.83 19.60 17.84
N VAL A 211 -10.75 19.23 17.11
CA VAL A 211 -9.40 19.65 17.47
C VAL A 211 -9.25 21.17 17.38
N ALA A 212 -9.72 21.79 16.30
CA ALA A 212 -9.62 23.22 16.08
C ALA A 212 -10.42 24.07 17.08
N GLU A 213 -11.51 23.54 17.64
CA GLU A 213 -12.29 24.19 18.71
C GLU A 213 -11.51 24.25 20.05
N GLU A 214 -10.68 23.24 20.34
CA GLU A 214 -9.94 23.13 21.61
C GLU A 214 -8.48 23.62 21.45
N TYR A 215 -7.87 23.40 20.28
CA TYR A 215 -6.48 23.72 19.95
C TYR A 215 -6.40 24.51 18.64
N PRO A 216 -6.74 25.82 18.63
CA PRO A 216 -6.87 26.61 17.41
C PRO A 216 -5.58 26.82 16.61
N ASP A 217 -4.42 26.71 17.27
CA ASP A 217 -3.10 26.90 16.66
C ASP A 217 -2.59 25.64 15.96
N TRP A 218 -3.16 24.47 16.28
CA TRP A 218 -2.78 23.21 15.66
C TRP A 218 -3.27 23.10 14.22
N VAL A 219 -2.39 22.58 13.38
CA VAL A 219 -2.71 22.35 11.96
C VAL A 219 -2.51 20.87 11.58
N VAL A 220 -3.23 20.40 10.57
CA VAL A 220 -2.93 19.14 9.90
C VAL A 220 -2.58 19.38 8.44
N GLU A 221 -1.42 18.88 8.04
CA GLU A 221 -0.96 18.88 6.67
C GLU A 221 -1.20 17.52 6.03
N ILE A 222 -2.03 17.49 4.97
CA ILE A 222 -2.40 16.27 4.25
C ILE A 222 -1.59 16.21 2.96
N TYR A 223 -0.65 15.26 2.91
CA TYR A 223 0.22 15.05 1.75
C TYR A 223 -0.31 13.94 0.85
N GLY A 224 -0.56 14.27 -0.40
CA GLY A 224 -0.99 13.36 -1.44
C GLY A 224 -1.88 13.99 -2.50
N ASN A 225 -2.16 13.23 -3.55
CA ASN A 225 -3.08 13.62 -4.61
C ASN A 225 -4.12 12.51 -4.83
N GLY A 226 -5.24 12.84 -5.44
CA GLY A 226 -6.30 11.88 -5.76
C GLY A 226 -7.60 12.53 -6.16
N SER A 227 -8.56 11.69 -6.50
CA SER A 227 -9.86 12.11 -7.05
C SER A 227 -10.72 12.89 -6.05
N GLN A 228 -10.46 12.76 -4.75
CA GLN A 228 -11.24 13.43 -3.71
C GLN A 228 -10.75 14.83 -3.34
N LYS A 229 -9.70 15.37 -3.99
CA LYS A 229 -9.11 16.67 -3.64
C LYS A 229 -10.15 17.79 -3.57
N GLU A 230 -10.97 17.94 -4.60
CA GLU A 230 -11.98 19.00 -4.65
C GLU A 230 -13.09 18.83 -3.59
N SER A 231 -13.52 17.58 -3.36
CA SER A 231 -14.56 17.30 -2.35
C SER A 231 -14.05 17.53 -0.93
N LEU A 232 -12.78 17.22 -0.66
CA LEU A 232 -12.14 17.50 0.63
C LEU A 232 -11.99 19.00 0.84
N GLN A 233 -11.55 19.76 -0.17
CA GLN A 233 -11.45 21.22 -0.07
C GLN A 233 -12.81 21.86 0.22
N LYS A 234 -13.88 21.42 -0.45
CA LYS A 234 -15.24 21.89 -0.16
C LYS A 234 -15.67 21.58 1.28
N GLN A 235 -15.33 20.40 1.81
CA GLN A 235 -15.60 20.03 3.19
C GLN A 235 -14.82 20.93 4.17
N ILE A 236 -13.53 21.15 3.94
CA ILE A 236 -12.66 22.02 4.75
C ILE A 236 -13.28 23.41 4.85
N THR A 237 -13.60 24.03 3.70
CA THR A 237 -14.19 25.37 3.64
C THR A 237 -15.58 25.42 4.29
N SER A 238 -16.43 24.40 4.09
CA SER A 238 -17.77 24.35 4.71
C SER A 238 -17.72 24.24 6.24
N LEU A 239 -16.64 23.71 6.81
CA LEU A 239 -16.41 23.61 8.24
C LEU A 239 -15.60 24.79 8.80
N GLY A 240 -15.16 25.74 7.97
CA GLY A 240 -14.35 26.89 8.37
C GLY A 240 -12.92 26.53 8.79
N LEU A 241 -12.36 25.45 8.23
CA LEU A 241 -11.07 24.88 8.63
C LEU A 241 -9.90 25.23 7.68
N ASP A 242 -10.07 26.23 6.80
CA ASP A 242 -9.08 26.56 5.75
C ASP A 242 -7.71 26.96 6.30
N CYS A 243 -7.63 27.44 7.55
CA CYS A 243 -6.37 27.75 8.22
C CYS A 243 -5.69 26.53 8.85
N GLN A 244 -6.49 25.56 9.35
CA GLN A 244 -5.97 24.43 10.15
C GLN A 244 -5.80 23.13 9.35
N VAL A 245 -6.55 22.94 8.24
CA VAL A 245 -6.45 21.73 7.40
C VAL A 245 -5.93 22.10 6.03
N ARG A 246 -4.72 21.64 5.69
CA ARG A 246 -4.04 22.02 4.46
C ARG A 246 -3.81 20.82 3.54
N LEU A 247 -4.29 20.91 2.29
CA LEU A 247 -4.02 19.91 1.24
C LEU A 247 -2.72 20.28 0.50
N MET A 248 -1.61 19.65 0.87
CA MET A 248 -0.26 20.01 0.46
C MET A 248 0.15 19.47 -0.92
N GLY A 249 -0.63 18.52 -1.48
CA GLY A 249 -0.20 17.80 -2.68
C GLY A 249 0.89 16.75 -2.39
N SER A 250 1.54 16.25 -3.44
CA SER A 250 2.61 15.26 -3.28
C SER A 250 3.92 15.91 -2.85
N SER A 251 4.68 15.22 -2.00
CA SER A 251 6.05 15.60 -1.66
C SER A 251 7.01 14.45 -2.00
N SER A 252 8.19 14.79 -2.52
CA SER A 252 9.30 13.85 -2.71
C SER A 252 10.09 13.61 -1.43
N ASP A 253 9.98 14.50 -0.45
CA ASP A 253 10.68 14.45 0.83
C ASP A 253 9.69 14.36 2.00
N ILE A 254 9.07 13.19 2.14
CA ILE A 254 8.14 12.89 3.23
C ILE A 254 8.89 12.75 4.56
N ARG A 255 10.15 12.28 4.56
CA ARG A 255 10.96 12.16 5.77
C ARG A 255 11.10 13.51 6.48
N SER A 256 11.51 14.55 5.77
CA SER A 256 11.64 15.91 6.32
C SER A 256 10.30 16.44 6.86
N LYS A 257 9.19 16.14 6.17
CA LYS A 257 7.84 16.55 6.63
C LYS A 257 7.40 15.84 7.90
N MET A 258 7.77 14.56 8.07
CA MET A 258 7.54 13.81 9.30
C MET A 258 8.39 14.36 10.46
N LEU A 259 9.68 14.62 10.22
CA LEU A 259 10.58 15.20 11.24
C LEU A 259 10.11 16.57 11.74
N ASP A 260 9.46 17.35 10.87
CA ASP A 260 8.88 18.66 11.15
C ASP A 260 7.40 18.58 11.63
N SER A 261 7.00 17.47 12.22
CA SER A 261 5.64 17.24 12.73
C SER A 261 5.68 16.63 14.12
N SER A 262 4.61 16.80 14.89
CA SER A 262 4.51 16.26 16.27
C SER A 262 3.64 15.01 16.37
N CYS A 263 2.83 14.71 15.33
CA CYS A 263 1.97 13.52 15.29
C CYS A 263 1.65 13.12 13.84
N LEU A 264 1.56 11.81 13.60
CA LEU A 264 0.97 11.28 12.36
C LEU A 264 -0.46 10.81 12.63
N VAL A 265 -1.40 11.24 11.77
CA VAL A 265 -2.80 10.79 11.85
C VAL A 265 -3.17 9.97 10.61
N MET A 266 -3.75 8.79 10.83
CA MET A 266 -4.21 7.90 9.77
C MET A 266 -5.69 7.51 9.95
N SER A 267 -6.54 7.89 9.00
CA SER A 267 -7.98 7.64 8.99
C SER A 267 -8.44 6.56 8.00
N SER A 268 -7.52 5.72 7.51
CA SER A 268 -7.78 4.75 6.45
C SER A 268 -8.93 3.79 6.79
N ALA A 269 -9.77 3.49 5.79
CA ALA A 269 -10.85 2.52 5.93
C ALA A 269 -10.34 1.06 5.86
N TYR A 270 -9.28 0.81 5.12
CA TYR A 270 -8.58 -0.47 5.04
C TYR A 270 -7.16 -0.29 4.54
N GLU A 271 -6.26 -1.17 4.97
CA GLU A 271 -4.87 -1.22 4.53
C GLU A 271 -4.46 -2.67 4.22
N GLY A 272 -3.32 -2.86 3.56
CA GLY A 272 -2.63 -4.14 3.53
C GLY A 272 -1.53 -4.14 4.60
N PHE A 273 -0.66 -3.14 4.52
CA PHE A 273 0.37 -2.82 5.52
C PHE A 273 0.75 -1.34 5.34
N PRO A 274 0.34 -0.46 6.25
CA PRO A 274 0.48 0.98 6.08
C PRO A 274 1.93 1.44 6.25
N MET A 275 2.62 1.65 5.14
CA MET A 275 4.03 2.06 5.11
C MET A 275 4.28 3.35 5.88
N VAL A 276 3.32 4.29 5.85
CA VAL A 276 3.43 5.56 6.56
C VAL A 276 3.57 5.40 8.08
N LEU A 277 2.99 4.34 8.66
CA LEU A 277 3.16 4.04 10.09
C LEU A 277 4.56 3.50 10.39
N LEU A 278 5.16 2.70 9.50
CA LEU A 278 6.57 2.30 9.64
C LEU A 278 7.51 3.50 9.52
N GLU A 279 7.21 4.39 8.59
CA GLU A 279 7.96 5.64 8.39
C GLU A 279 7.87 6.54 9.62
N ALA A 280 6.69 6.60 10.27
CA ALA A 280 6.51 7.32 11.53
C ALA A 280 7.31 6.69 12.69
N VAL A 281 7.34 5.36 12.79
CA VAL A 281 8.19 4.66 13.77
C VAL A 281 9.67 5.02 13.57
N GLU A 282 10.13 5.02 12.31
CA GLU A 282 11.53 5.35 11.98
C GLU A 282 11.92 6.78 12.34
N THR A 283 10.98 7.71 12.23
CA THR A 283 11.20 9.13 12.59
C THR A 283 10.84 9.44 14.05
N GLY A 284 10.47 8.44 14.85
CA GLY A 284 10.06 8.63 16.25
C GLY A 284 8.76 9.41 16.42
N LEU A 285 7.94 9.50 15.38
CA LEU A 285 6.71 10.30 15.36
C LEU A 285 5.55 9.53 15.99
N PRO A 286 4.90 10.03 17.06
CA PRO A 286 3.69 9.40 17.63
C PRO A 286 2.57 9.29 16.59
N MET A 287 1.73 8.27 16.75
CA MET A 287 0.70 7.96 15.76
C MET A 287 -0.69 7.91 16.38
N VAL A 288 -1.68 8.48 15.71
CA VAL A 288 -3.10 8.24 15.97
C VAL A 288 -3.71 7.64 14.72
N SER A 289 -4.25 6.43 14.82
CA SER A 289 -4.74 5.70 13.65
C SER A 289 -6.08 5.05 13.90
N TYR A 290 -6.96 5.06 12.89
CA TYR A 290 -8.02 4.06 12.89
C TYR A 290 -7.40 2.66 12.89
N ASP A 291 -7.94 1.78 13.74
CA ASP A 291 -7.65 0.34 13.73
C ASP A 291 -8.43 -0.33 12.60
N CYS A 292 -8.11 0.08 11.37
CA CYS A 292 -8.74 -0.49 10.20
C CYS A 292 -8.23 -1.91 9.92
N PRO A 293 -8.99 -2.72 9.17
CA PRO A 293 -8.56 -4.08 8.84
C PRO A 293 -7.14 -4.12 8.28
N LYS A 294 -6.28 -4.85 8.99
CA LYS A 294 -4.89 -5.22 8.75
C LYS A 294 -3.89 -4.05 8.78
N GLY A 295 -2.88 -4.23 9.57
CA GLY A 295 -1.68 -3.40 9.60
C GLY A 295 -1.54 -2.49 10.81
N PRO A 296 -2.46 -1.57 11.14
CA PRO A 296 -2.24 -0.61 12.24
C PRO A 296 -1.92 -1.28 13.57
N ALA A 297 -2.71 -2.24 14.01
CA ALA A 297 -2.49 -2.99 15.26
C ALA A 297 -1.24 -3.89 15.27
N GLU A 298 -0.59 -4.12 14.13
CA GLU A 298 0.70 -4.83 14.07
C GLU A 298 1.91 -3.89 14.16
N ILE A 299 1.70 -2.58 14.01
CA ILE A 299 2.74 -1.55 14.05
C ILE A 299 2.62 -0.68 15.30
N ILE A 300 1.39 -0.26 15.64
CA ILE A 300 1.12 0.59 16.78
C ILE A 300 0.92 -0.26 18.04
N ILE A 301 1.70 0.02 19.08
CA ILE A 301 1.46 -0.48 20.42
C ILE A 301 0.58 0.55 21.12
N ASP A 302 -0.71 0.23 21.25
CA ASP A 302 -1.70 1.15 21.79
C ASP A 302 -1.32 1.69 23.18
N GLY A 303 -1.39 3.02 23.34
CA GLY A 303 -0.98 3.71 24.54
C GLY A 303 0.54 3.83 24.77
N LYS A 304 1.39 3.34 23.82
CA LYS A 304 2.86 3.45 23.92
C LYS A 304 3.47 4.18 22.72
N SER A 305 3.35 3.64 21.52
CA SER A 305 3.87 4.26 20.30
C SER A 305 2.81 5.08 19.57
N GLY A 306 1.60 5.11 20.06
CA GLY A 306 0.46 5.83 19.51
C GLY A 306 -0.86 5.28 20.04
N TYR A 307 -1.94 5.64 19.38
CA TYR A 307 -3.29 5.23 19.74
C TYR A 307 -4.02 4.61 18.57
N LEU A 308 -4.78 3.54 18.89
CA LEU A 308 -5.71 2.90 17.97
C LEU A 308 -7.14 3.34 18.28
N VAL A 309 -7.87 3.75 17.24
CA VAL A 309 -9.23 4.25 17.33
C VAL A 309 -10.13 3.41 16.44
N LYS A 310 -11.33 3.10 16.89
CA LYS A 310 -12.29 2.35 16.09
C LYS A 310 -12.60 3.07 14.78
N PRO A 311 -12.57 2.39 13.62
CA PRO A 311 -12.95 3.00 12.34
C PRO A 311 -14.32 3.65 12.40
N GLY A 312 -14.42 4.91 11.91
CA GLY A 312 -15.64 5.72 11.95
C GLY A 312 -15.90 6.45 13.26
N ASP A 313 -15.11 6.24 14.31
CA ASP A 313 -15.18 7.03 15.55
C ASP A 313 -14.42 8.36 15.38
N VAL A 314 -15.06 9.29 14.68
CA VAL A 314 -14.52 10.62 14.38
C VAL A 314 -14.18 11.40 15.66
N LYS A 315 -15.02 11.31 16.70
CA LYS A 315 -14.75 11.98 17.98
C LYS A 315 -13.61 11.30 18.74
N GLY A 316 -13.53 9.97 18.68
CA GLY A 316 -12.40 9.22 19.23
C GLY A 316 -11.09 9.61 18.57
N LEU A 317 -11.09 9.80 17.23
CA LEU A 317 -9.89 10.24 16.49
C LEU A 317 -9.42 11.64 16.95
N ALA A 318 -10.35 12.55 17.21
CA ALA A 318 -10.04 13.90 17.68
C ALA A 318 -9.54 13.97 19.13
N ARG A 319 -9.96 13.02 19.98
CA ARG A 319 -9.57 13.01 21.42
C ARG A 319 -8.18 12.43 21.71
N ARG A 320 -7.61 11.76 20.76
CA ARG A 320 -6.29 11.12 20.90
C ARG A 320 -5.19 11.97 20.30
#